data_29951519af215ab112bc9cdde91c26b6
#
_entry.id   29951519af215ab112bc9cdde91c26b6
#
_cell.length_a   1.000
_cell.length_b   1.000
_cell.length_c   1.000
_cell.angle_alpha   90.00
_cell.angle_beta   90.00
_cell.angle_gamma   90.00
#
_symmetry.space_group_name_H-M   'P 1'
#
loop_
_entity.id
_entity.type
_entity.pdbx_description
1 polymer ?
#
loop_
_entity_poly.entity_id
_entity_poly.type
_entity_poly.pdbx_seq_one_letter_code
_entity_poly.pdbx_strand_id
1 'polypeptide(L)'
;MNQYDLSKKVAIVTGGAQGFGLAITKKFLDSGAEVIIWDIDKKACDEAIKNNKGKKLLSTILDITNFKEVEKNVNEISNKKKIDILVNNAGITGKNSTVWKYPIDEWKKVLDINLHATFYCCKAIVPHMIKNNYGRIINIASISGKEGNVNASAYSTSKAGVIGLTKSLGKELADKNIAVNAVTPAGAKTRILNQMSDKHVKFMLSKVPRGRFLELEEFSSLVCWLSSEENSFSTAAVFDISGGRSTY
;
A
#
# COMPACT_ATOMS: atom_id res chain seq x y z
N MET A 1 -23.78 -6.94 4.69
CA MET A 1 -22.32 -6.66 4.71
C MET A 1 -22.19 -5.16 4.75
N ASN A 2 -21.47 -4.58 5.75
CA ASN A 2 -21.27 -3.13 5.78
C ASN A 2 -20.46 -2.73 4.55
N GLN A 3 -20.94 -1.75 3.80
CA GLN A 3 -20.30 -1.25 2.60
C GLN A 3 -19.87 0.19 2.86
N TYR A 4 -18.57 0.43 2.87
CA TYR A 4 -18.03 1.79 2.97
C TYR A 4 -18.30 2.53 1.68
N ASP A 5 -18.81 3.76 1.77
CA ASP A 5 -19.10 4.59 0.60
C ASP A 5 -17.86 5.37 0.17
N LEU A 6 -17.36 5.05 -1.01
CA LEU A 6 -16.30 5.79 -1.69
C LEU A 6 -16.83 6.46 -2.97
N SER A 7 -18.14 6.63 -3.10
CA SER A 7 -18.75 7.29 -4.26
C SER A 7 -18.18 8.69 -4.44
N LYS A 8 -17.88 9.05 -5.69
CA LYS A 8 -17.26 10.33 -6.08
C LYS A 8 -15.82 10.52 -5.60
N LYS A 9 -15.18 9.54 -4.96
CA LYS A 9 -13.76 9.58 -4.60
C LYS A 9 -12.90 9.07 -5.74
N VAL A 10 -11.75 9.71 -5.92
CA VAL A 10 -10.71 9.28 -6.86
C VAL A 10 -9.53 8.73 -6.05
N ALA A 11 -9.20 7.48 -6.29
CA ALA A 11 -8.13 6.77 -5.58
C ALA A 11 -6.98 6.43 -6.53
N ILE A 12 -5.75 6.68 -6.08
CA ILE A 12 -4.53 6.17 -6.71
C ILE A 12 -4.04 4.97 -5.89
N VAL A 13 -3.79 3.84 -6.57
CA VAL A 13 -3.25 2.63 -5.94
C VAL A 13 -1.96 2.23 -6.66
N THR A 14 -0.81 2.37 -5.97
CA THR A 14 0.47 1.94 -6.53
C THR A 14 0.62 0.42 -6.42
N GLY A 15 1.14 -0.23 -7.48
CA GLY A 15 1.16 -1.70 -7.57
C GLY A 15 -0.26 -2.30 -7.54
N GLY A 16 -1.24 -1.57 -8.11
CA GLY A 16 -2.67 -1.90 -8.00
C GLY A 16 -3.14 -3.01 -8.93
N ALA A 17 -2.28 -3.55 -9.80
CA ALA A 17 -2.65 -4.54 -10.80
C ALA A 17 -2.59 -5.99 -10.29
N GLN A 18 -1.95 -6.26 -9.15
CA GLN A 18 -1.73 -7.62 -8.62
C GLN A 18 -1.85 -7.68 -7.08
N GLY A 19 -1.99 -8.90 -6.54
CA GLY A 19 -1.90 -9.18 -5.11
C GLY A 19 -2.79 -8.31 -4.23
N PHE A 20 -2.22 -7.74 -3.17
CA PHE A 20 -2.90 -6.82 -2.26
C PHE A 20 -3.46 -5.59 -3.00
N GLY A 21 -2.67 -5.01 -3.90
CA GLY A 21 -3.09 -3.83 -4.66
C GLY A 21 -4.33 -4.09 -5.51
N LEU A 22 -4.42 -5.24 -6.17
CA LEU A 22 -5.60 -5.61 -6.94
C LEU A 22 -6.83 -5.87 -6.05
N ALA A 23 -6.63 -6.47 -4.87
CA ALA A 23 -7.72 -6.66 -3.90
C ALA A 23 -8.27 -5.32 -3.41
N ILE A 24 -7.39 -4.35 -3.10
CA ILE A 24 -7.77 -2.98 -2.75
C ILE A 24 -8.51 -2.31 -3.92
N THR A 25 -7.95 -2.39 -5.14
CA THR A 25 -8.55 -1.83 -6.35
C THR A 25 -9.98 -2.33 -6.54
N LYS A 26 -10.21 -3.64 -6.46
CA LYS A 26 -11.55 -4.23 -6.58
C LYS A 26 -12.48 -3.75 -5.48
N LYS A 27 -12.03 -3.76 -4.23
CA LYS A 27 -12.82 -3.31 -3.08
C LYS A 27 -13.25 -1.84 -3.22
N PHE A 28 -12.34 -0.96 -3.68
CA PHE A 28 -12.63 0.45 -3.90
C PHE A 28 -13.64 0.65 -5.04
N LEU A 29 -13.49 -0.07 -6.15
CA LEU A 29 -14.45 -0.05 -7.26
C LEU A 29 -15.84 -0.52 -6.81
N ASP A 30 -15.91 -1.58 -5.98
CA ASP A 30 -17.15 -2.11 -5.42
C ASP A 30 -17.78 -1.13 -4.42
N SER A 31 -16.98 -0.27 -3.81
CA SER A 31 -17.40 0.82 -2.91
C SER A 31 -17.70 2.13 -3.64
N GLY A 32 -17.70 2.15 -4.99
CA GLY A 32 -18.12 3.29 -5.79
C GLY A 32 -17.01 4.26 -6.19
N ALA A 33 -15.76 4.02 -5.80
CA ALA A 33 -14.64 4.88 -6.19
C ALA A 33 -14.30 4.79 -7.69
N GLU A 34 -13.71 5.86 -8.21
CA GLU A 34 -12.90 5.79 -9.40
C GLU A 34 -11.46 5.44 -8.98
N VAL A 35 -10.84 4.43 -9.62
CA VAL A 35 -9.50 3.98 -9.27
C VAL A 35 -8.54 4.16 -10.43
N ILE A 36 -7.36 4.71 -10.15
CA ILE A 36 -6.24 4.82 -11.06
C ILE A 36 -5.11 3.94 -10.54
N ILE A 37 -4.81 2.87 -11.25
CA ILE A 37 -3.65 2.00 -10.96
C ILE A 37 -2.39 2.66 -11.49
N TRP A 38 -1.36 2.75 -10.64
CA TRP A 38 0.02 2.99 -11.07
C TRP A 38 0.83 1.71 -10.91
N ASP A 39 1.25 1.15 -12.03
CA ASP A 39 2.02 -0.11 -12.03
C ASP A 39 3.01 -0.11 -13.20
N ILE A 40 4.10 -0.83 -13.08
CA ILE A 40 5.08 -1.01 -14.17
C ILE A 40 4.71 -2.18 -15.10
N ASP A 41 3.84 -3.08 -14.64
CA ASP A 41 3.42 -4.26 -15.40
C ASP A 41 2.20 -3.95 -16.27
N LYS A 42 2.47 -3.57 -17.52
CA LYS A 42 1.42 -3.29 -18.50
C LYS A 42 0.44 -4.44 -18.68
N LYS A 43 0.93 -5.68 -18.74
CA LYS A 43 0.07 -6.86 -18.94
C LYS A 43 -0.90 -7.04 -17.78
N ALA A 44 -0.41 -6.94 -16.54
CA ALA A 44 -1.25 -7.02 -15.36
C ALA A 44 -2.29 -5.87 -15.32
N CYS A 45 -1.92 -4.65 -15.72
CA CYS A 45 -2.85 -3.53 -15.84
C CYS A 45 -3.96 -3.82 -16.87
N ASP A 46 -3.60 -4.29 -18.05
CA ASP A 46 -4.55 -4.62 -19.13
C ASP A 46 -5.53 -5.73 -18.67
N GLU A 47 -5.03 -6.74 -17.96
CA GLU A 47 -5.86 -7.81 -17.36
C GLU A 47 -6.79 -7.27 -16.26
N ALA A 48 -6.29 -6.38 -15.40
CA ALA A 48 -7.10 -5.77 -14.35
C ALA A 48 -8.25 -4.95 -14.94
N ILE A 49 -8.00 -4.15 -15.97
CA ILE A 49 -9.03 -3.36 -16.68
C ILE A 49 -10.04 -4.31 -17.34
N LYS A 50 -9.56 -5.32 -18.08
CA LYS A 50 -10.43 -6.30 -18.76
C LYS A 50 -11.38 -7.00 -17.79
N ASN A 51 -10.90 -7.36 -16.60
CA ASN A 51 -11.66 -8.10 -15.59
C ASN A 51 -12.60 -7.19 -14.77
N ASN A 52 -12.54 -5.87 -14.95
CA ASN A 52 -13.39 -4.90 -14.25
C ASN A 52 -14.14 -3.99 -15.25
N LYS A 53 -14.53 -4.54 -16.41
CA LYS A 53 -15.32 -3.81 -17.41
C LYS A 53 -16.58 -3.20 -16.79
N GLY A 54 -16.89 -1.96 -17.17
CA GLY A 54 -18.04 -1.21 -16.67
C GLY A 54 -17.82 -0.48 -15.35
N LYS A 55 -16.67 -0.70 -14.69
CA LYS A 55 -16.25 0.06 -13.50
C LYS A 55 -15.30 1.20 -13.89
N LYS A 56 -15.20 2.22 -13.03
CA LYS A 56 -14.34 3.39 -13.26
C LYS A 56 -12.89 3.06 -12.91
N LEU A 57 -12.24 2.22 -13.71
CA LEU A 57 -10.85 1.81 -13.56
C LEU A 57 -9.99 2.33 -14.71
N LEU A 58 -8.92 3.03 -14.36
CA LEU A 58 -7.87 3.49 -15.25
C LEU A 58 -6.53 2.92 -14.80
N SER A 59 -5.55 2.88 -15.69
CA SER A 59 -4.16 2.57 -15.32
C SER A 59 -3.18 3.50 -16.01
N THR A 60 -2.09 3.79 -15.33
CA THR A 60 -0.91 4.44 -15.88
C THR A 60 0.29 3.52 -15.67
N ILE A 61 1.02 3.23 -16.74
CA ILE A 61 2.28 2.50 -16.65
C ILE A 61 3.33 3.49 -16.18
N LEU A 62 3.77 3.33 -14.93
CA LEU A 62 4.58 4.32 -14.23
C LEU A 62 5.58 3.65 -13.29
N ASP A 63 6.85 4.04 -13.41
CA ASP A 63 7.86 3.74 -12.40
C ASP A 63 7.83 4.80 -11.30
N ILE A 64 7.29 4.43 -10.14
CA ILE A 64 7.16 5.34 -9.00
C ILE A 64 8.48 5.73 -8.34
N THR A 65 9.60 5.12 -8.72
CA THR A 65 10.95 5.52 -8.30
C THR A 65 11.46 6.75 -9.05
N ASN A 66 10.79 7.11 -10.15
CA ASN A 66 11.07 8.33 -10.91
C ASN A 66 10.16 9.48 -10.44
N PHE A 67 10.68 10.33 -9.53
CA PHE A 67 9.91 11.44 -8.97
C PHE A 67 9.33 12.38 -10.04
N LYS A 68 10.08 12.69 -11.12
CA LYS A 68 9.61 13.59 -12.17
C LYS A 68 8.39 13.03 -12.91
N GLU A 69 8.36 11.73 -13.15
CA GLU A 69 7.19 11.07 -13.75
C GLU A 69 6.00 11.04 -12.81
N VAL A 70 6.23 10.75 -11.51
CA VAL A 70 5.19 10.81 -10.48
C VAL A 70 4.58 12.21 -10.42
N GLU A 71 5.39 13.25 -10.30
CA GLU A 71 4.93 14.64 -10.23
C GLU A 71 4.16 15.06 -11.48
N LYS A 72 4.64 14.71 -12.67
CA LYS A 72 3.95 14.96 -13.94
C LYS A 72 2.55 14.31 -13.97
N ASN A 73 2.47 13.02 -13.60
CA ASN A 73 1.20 12.29 -13.58
C ASN A 73 0.21 12.85 -12.54
N VAL A 74 0.70 13.24 -11.36
CA VAL A 74 -0.14 13.90 -10.34
C VAL A 74 -0.71 15.20 -10.89
N ASN A 75 0.09 16.03 -11.54
CA ASN A 75 -0.36 17.29 -12.13
C ASN A 75 -1.39 17.06 -13.24
N GLU A 76 -1.19 16.08 -14.11
CA GLU A 76 -2.15 15.72 -15.18
C GLU A 76 -3.50 15.25 -14.62
N ILE A 77 -3.49 14.47 -13.53
CA ILE A 77 -4.71 14.02 -12.85
C ILE A 77 -5.38 15.18 -12.12
N SER A 78 -4.62 15.96 -11.34
CA SER A 78 -5.16 17.03 -10.48
C SER A 78 -5.74 18.20 -11.26
N ASN A 79 -5.32 18.41 -12.51
CA ASN A 79 -5.92 19.38 -13.43
C ASN A 79 -7.34 18.97 -13.88
N LYS A 80 -7.69 17.70 -13.78
CA LYS A 80 -8.98 17.17 -14.26
C LYS A 80 -9.89 16.70 -13.13
N LYS A 81 -9.31 16.23 -12.01
CA LYS A 81 -10.01 15.57 -10.91
C LYS A 81 -9.31 15.85 -9.59
N LYS A 82 -10.06 15.81 -8.48
CA LYS A 82 -9.47 15.76 -7.15
C LYS A 82 -8.88 14.37 -6.92
N ILE A 83 -7.72 14.31 -6.26
CA ILE A 83 -7.14 13.06 -5.78
C ILE A 83 -7.51 12.97 -4.29
N ASP A 84 -8.41 12.06 -3.95
CA ASP A 84 -8.98 11.93 -2.60
C ASP A 84 -8.24 10.87 -1.78
N ILE A 85 -7.78 9.80 -2.42
CA ILE A 85 -7.18 8.65 -1.74
C ILE A 85 -5.85 8.29 -2.43
N LEU A 86 -4.82 8.06 -1.61
CA LEU A 86 -3.55 7.47 -2.05
C LEU A 86 -3.29 6.18 -1.26
N VAL A 87 -3.10 5.07 -1.96
CA VAL A 87 -2.61 3.83 -1.36
C VAL A 87 -1.22 3.52 -1.88
N ASN A 88 -0.21 3.73 -1.05
CA ASN A 88 1.17 3.32 -1.31
C ASN A 88 1.33 1.83 -1.00
N ASN A 89 1.05 0.98 -2.00
CA ASN A 89 1.08 -0.46 -1.86
C ASN A 89 2.27 -1.11 -2.60
N ALA A 90 2.76 -0.52 -3.67
CA ALA A 90 3.88 -1.08 -4.42
C ALA A 90 5.09 -1.39 -3.53
N GLY A 91 5.73 -2.53 -3.77
CA GLY A 91 6.89 -2.92 -2.99
C GLY A 91 7.42 -4.29 -3.38
N ILE A 92 8.67 -4.53 -3.02
CA ILE A 92 9.38 -5.79 -3.23
C ILE A 92 10.02 -6.28 -1.92
N THR A 93 10.22 -7.59 -1.79
CA THR A 93 10.88 -8.18 -0.63
C THR A 93 12.40 -8.11 -0.70
N GLY A 94 12.95 -8.05 -1.92
CA GLY A 94 14.39 -8.18 -2.16
C GLY A 94 14.91 -9.60 -1.88
N LYS A 95 16.23 -9.75 -1.88
CA LYS A 95 16.90 -11.04 -1.61
C LYS A 95 16.91 -11.38 -0.13
N ASN A 96 16.87 -12.66 0.18
CA ASN A 96 17.14 -13.18 1.52
C ASN A 96 18.65 -13.34 1.71
N SER A 97 19.24 -12.55 2.59
CA SER A 97 20.68 -12.60 2.93
C SER A 97 20.93 -11.99 4.31
N THR A 98 21.98 -12.45 4.98
CA THR A 98 22.47 -11.81 6.21
C THR A 98 22.98 -10.41 5.91
N VAL A 99 22.91 -9.50 6.88
CA VAL A 99 23.29 -8.08 6.71
C VAL A 99 24.70 -7.92 6.13
N TRP A 100 25.67 -8.66 6.65
CA TRP A 100 27.07 -8.55 6.21
C TRP A 100 27.37 -9.19 4.83
N LYS A 101 26.39 -9.89 4.24
CA LYS A 101 26.45 -10.47 2.87
C LYS A 101 25.41 -9.86 1.94
N TYR A 102 24.61 -8.91 2.42
CA TYR A 102 23.53 -8.34 1.61
C TYR A 102 24.12 -7.49 0.48
N PRO A 103 23.75 -7.74 -0.80
CA PRO A 103 24.27 -6.96 -1.92
C PRO A 103 23.80 -5.49 -1.84
N ILE A 104 24.75 -4.57 -2.00
CA ILE A 104 24.48 -3.12 -1.85
C ILE A 104 23.44 -2.64 -2.87
N ASP A 105 23.50 -3.11 -4.12
CA ASP A 105 22.55 -2.67 -5.15
C ASP A 105 21.14 -3.19 -4.89
N GLU A 106 20.99 -4.42 -4.38
CA GLU A 106 19.71 -4.94 -3.94
C GLU A 106 19.14 -4.16 -2.73
N TRP A 107 20.02 -3.77 -1.80
CA TRP A 107 19.64 -2.91 -0.68
C TRP A 107 19.06 -1.58 -1.19
N LYS A 108 19.78 -0.89 -2.06
CA LYS A 108 19.33 0.37 -2.66
C LYS A 108 18.00 0.20 -3.39
N LYS A 109 17.88 -0.82 -4.25
CA LYS A 109 16.67 -1.11 -4.99
C LYS A 109 15.44 -1.32 -4.09
N VAL A 110 15.59 -2.06 -2.98
CA VAL A 110 14.49 -2.28 -2.03
C VAL A 110 14.09 -0.96 -1.35
N LEU A 111 15.05 -0.14 -0.92
CA LEU A 111 14.77 1.16 -0.32
C LEU A 111 14.14 2.13 -1.32
N ASP A 112 14.62 2.16 -2.56
CA ASP A 112 14.09 3.03 -3.60
C ASP A 112 12.61 2.73 -3.88
N ILE A 113 12.26 1.45 -4.06
CA ILE A 113 10.89 1.07 -4.38
C ILE A 113 9.98 1.17 -3.15
N ASN A 114 10.40 0.66 -1.98
CA ASN A 114 9.50 0.55 -0.84
C ASN A 114 9.36 1.85 -0.04
N LEU A 115 10.42 2.64 0.06
CA LEU A 115 10.49 3.81 0.94
C LEU A 115 10.54 5.13 0.16
N HIS A 116 11.54 5.30 -0.72
CA HIS A 116 11.70 6.55 -1.45
C HIS A 116 10.50 6.82 -2.37
N ALA A 117 10.01 5.79 -3.09
CA ALA A 117 8.83 5.95 -3.93
C ALA A 117 7.56 6.27 -3.12
N THR A 118 7.39 5.69 -1.92
CA THR A 118 6.31 6.07 -1.00
C THR A 118 6.39 7.56 -0.63
N PHE A 119 7.59 8.04 -0.31
CA PHE A 119 7.83 9.45 -0.05
C PHE A 119 7.53 10.32 -1.30
N TYR A 120 7.95 9.91 -2.49
CA TYR A 120 7.71 10.65 -3.74
C TYR A 120 6.22 10.79 -4.03
N CYS A 121 5.46 9.72 -3.90
CA CYS A 121 4.00 9.77 -4.08
C CYS A 121 3.34 10.70 -3.07
N CYS A 122 3.71 10.63 -1.79
CA CYS A 122 3.20 11.54 -0.77
C CYS A 122 3.59 13.00 -1.09
N LYS A 123 4.86 13.26 -1.40
CA LYS A 123 5.38 14.60 -1.73
C LYS A 123 4.63 15.25 -2.88
N ALA A 124 4.32 14.48 -3.93
CA ALA A 124 3.62 15.00 -5.10
C ALA A 124 2.12 15.24 -4.85
N ILE A 125 1.46 14.36 -4.08
CA ILE A 125 -0.01 14.37 -3.94
C ILE A 125 -0.48 15.27 -2.78
N VAL A 126 0.25 15.33 -1.67
CA VAL A 126 -0.17 16.07 -0.46
C VAL A 126 -0.51 17.55 -0.73
N PRO A 127 0.24 18.33 -1.54
CA PRO A 127 -0.13 19.71 -1.83
C PRO A 127 -1.53 19.85 -2.45
N HIS A 128 -1.94 18.91 -3.29
CA HIS A 128 -3.29 18.88 -3.89
C HIS A 128 -4.37 18.51 -2.87
N MET A 129 -4.09 17.56 -1.96
CA MET A 129 -4.99 17.23 -0.86
C MET A 129 -5.18 18.40 0.11
N ILE A 130 -4.10 19.13 0.42
CA ILE A 130 -4.15 20.35 1.26
C ILE A 130 -5.05 21.40 0.60
N LYS A 131 -4.87 21.68 -0.70
CA LYS A 131 -5.68 22.64 -1.45
C LYS A 131 -7.17 22.27 -1.44
N ASN A 132 -7.49 20.98 -1.46
CA ASN A 132 -8.87 20.47 -1.45
C ASN A 132 -9.42 20.26 -0.02
N ASN A 133 -8.58 20.42 1.01
CA ASN A 133 -8.87 20.09 2.42
C ASN A 133 -9.51 18.71 2.60
N TYR A 134 -9.01 17.73 1.86
CA TYR A 134 -9.44 16.33 1.99
C TYR A 134 -8.34 15.40 1.50
N GLY A 135 -8.08 14.33 2.25
CA GLY A 135 -7.18 13.26 1.83
C GLY A 135 -7.21 12.05 2.76
N ARG A 136 -7.04 10.86 2.18
CA ARG A 136 -6.81 9.60 2.90
C ARG A 136 -5.58 8.93 2.30
N ILE A 137 -4.51 8.84 3.07
CA ILE A 137 -3.25 8.23 2.66
C ILE A 137 -3.04 6.96 3.46
N ILE A 138 -2.95 5.83 2.79
CA ILE A 138 -2.71 4.53 3.39
C ILE A 138 -1.38 3.98 2.88
N ASN A 139 -0.42 3.83 3.77
CA ASN A 139 0.89 3.29 3.48
C ASN A 139 0.95 1.81 3.87
N ILE A 140 1.16 0.92 2.91
CA ILE A 140 1.27 -0.50 3.20
C ILE A 140 2.69 -0.81 3.66
N ALA A 141 2.83 -0.90 4.98
CA ALA A 141 4.04 -1.33 5.65
C ALA A 141 4.12 -2.87 5.70
N SER A 142 4.52 -3.41 6.80
CA SER A 142 4.58 -4.87 7.07
C SER A 142 4.82 -5.09 8.55
N ILE A 143 4.41 -6.25 9.04
CA ILE A 143 4.85 -6.76 10.35
C ILE A 143 6.39 -6.78 10.46
N SER A 144 7.09 -7.03 9.34
CA SER A 144 8.56 -6.98 9.29
C SER A 144 9.15 -5.61 9.61
N GLY A 145 8.39 -4.53 9.39
CA GLY A 145 8.80 -3.18 9.78
C GLY A 145 8.68 -2.92 11.28
N LYS A 146 7.91 -3.71 12.01
CA LYS A 146 7.78 -3.66 13.47
C LYS A 146 8.80 -4.57 14.18
N GLU A 147 8.92 -5.82 13.72
CA GLU A 147 9.71 -6.86 14.39
C GLU A 147 11.12 -7.04 13.82
N GLY A 148 11.34 -6.68 12.55
CA GLY A 148 12.49 -7.17 11.80
C GLY A 148 12.32 -8.64 11.42
N ASN A 149 12.90 -9.04 10.30
CA ASN A 149 12.97 -10.45 9.89
C ASN A 149 14.40 -10.85 9.58
N VAL A 150 14.79 -12.03 10.06
CA VAL A 150 16.09 -12.63 9.74
C VAL A 150 16.25 -12.76 8.23
N ASN A 151 17.40 -12.39 7.70
CA ASN A 151 17.75 -12.40 6.27
C ASN A 151 16.93 -11.46 5.37
N ALA A 152 16.13 -10.57 5.93
CA ALA A 152 15.31 -9.61 5.17
C ALA A 152 15.54 -8.17 5.66
N SER A 153 16.79 -7.80 5.92
CA SER A 153 17.14 -6.52 6.54
C SER A 153 16.71 -5.32 5.69
N ALA A 154 16.95 -5.32 4.38
CA ALA A 154 16.53 -4.22 3.50
C ALA A 154 15.01 -4.03 3.51
N TYR A 155 14.26 -5.12 3.40
CA TYR A 155 12.79 -5.09 3.47
C TYR A 155 12.30 -4.55 4.82
N SER A 156 12.80 -5.10 5.92
CA SER A 156 12.43 -4.69 7.28
C SER A 156 12.73 -3.22 7.52
N THR A 157 13.93 -2.75 7.14
CA THR A 157 14.33 -1.35 7.25
C THR A 157 13.42 -0.45 6.41
N SER A 158 13.14 -0.82 5.15
CA SER A 158 12.26 -0.03 4.29
C SER A 158 10.85 0.11 4.88
N LYS A 159 10.29 -0.98 5.41
CA LYS A 159 8.94 -0.98 6.00
C LYS A 159 8.88 -0.29 7.37
N ALA A 160 9.96 -0.31 8.15
CA ALA A 160 10.11 0.52 9.35
C ALA A 160 10.17 2.02 8.99
N GLY A 161 10.91 2.37 7.92
CA GLY A 161 10.95 3.73 7.39
C GLY A 161 9.58 4.24 6.94
N VAL A 162 8.77 3.40 6.29
CA VAL A 162 7.38 3.73 5.92
C VAL A 162 6.52 4.03 7.16
N ILE A 163 6.68 3.28 8.25
CA ILE A 163 5.99 3.56 9.52
C ILE A 163 6.42 4.92 10.09
N GLY A 164 7.72 5.22 10.08
CA GLY A 164 8.24 6.52 10.52
C GLY A 164 7.70 7.68 9.69
N LEU A 165 7.75 7.56 8.35
CA LEU A 165 7.19 8.54 7.42
C LEU A 165 5.69 8.78 7.67
N THR A 166 4.92 7.71 7.87
CA THR A 166 3.49 7.78 8.16
C THR A 166 3.20 8.61 9.41
N LYS A 167 3.94 8.36 10.49
CA LYS A 167 3.78 9.07 11.76
C LYS A 167 4.12 10.56 11.64
N SER A 168 5.20 10.90 10.94
CA SER A 168 5.59 12.29 10.71
C SER A 168 4.55 13.02 9.88
N LEU A 169 4.23 12.49 8.70
CA LEU A 169 3.28 13.13 7.78
C LEU A 169 1.86 13.23 8.37
N GLY A 170 1.41 12.21 9.12
CA GLY A 170 0.10 12.25 9.77
C GLY A 170 0.00 13.33 10.86
N LYS A 171 1.11 13.62 11.57
CA LYS A 171 1.17 14.74 12.55
C LYS A 171 1.24 16.09 11.86
N GLU A 172 1.98 16.22 10.75
CA GLU A 172 2.08 17.44 9.96
C GLU A 172 0.74 17.88 9.35
N LEU A 173 -0.16 16.93 9.12
CA LEU A 173 -1.46 17.16 8.49
C LEU A 173 -2.65 17.06 9.47
N ALA A 174 -2.39 16.92 10.77
CA ALA A 174 -3.42 16.63 11.77
C ALA A 174 -4.47 17.77 11.96
N ASP A 175 -4.12 19.00 11.58
CA ASP A 175 -5.01 20.16 11.58
C ASP A 175 -5.93 20.26 10.35
N LYS A 176 -5.80 19.31 9.41
CA LYS A 176 -6.53 19.26 8.14
C LYS A 176 -7.43 18.02 8.07
N ASN A 177 -8.40 18.04 7.18
CA ASN A 177 -9.19 16.83 6.89
C ASN A 177 -8.40 15.82 6.04
N ILE A 178 -7.16 15.54 6.47
CA ILE A 178 -6.26 14.59 5.82
C ILE A 178 -5.76 13.59 6.85
N ALA A 179 -6.07 12.31 6.66
CA ALA A 179 -5.59 11.23 7.51
C ALA A 179 -4.50 10.41 6.80
N VAL A 180 -3.41 10.13 7.52
CA VAL A 180 -2.28 9.34 7.02
C VAL A 180 -2.04 8.17 7.97
N ASN A 181 -2.25 6.95 7.51
CA ASN A 181 -2.12 5.76 8.33
C ASN A 181 -1.29 4.67 7.65
N ALA A 182 -0.66 3.81 8.43
CA ALA A 182 0.02 2.62 7.96
C ALA A 182 -0.78 1.36 8.29
N VAL A 183 -0.68 0.35 7.43
CA VAL A 183 -1.19 -1.00 7.71
C VAL A 183 -0.01 -1.97 7.71
N THR A 184 0.04 -2.86 8.72
CA THR A 184 1.11 -3.84 8.90
C THR A 184 0.58 -5.28 8.75
N PRO A 185 0.43 -5.78 7.51
CA PRO A 185 -0.01 -7.14 7.27
C PRO A 185 1.07 -8.16 7.65
N ALA A 186 0.61 -9.35 8.08
CA ALA A 186 1.40 -10.58 8.05
C ALA A 186 1.36 -11.22 6.65
N GLY A 187 1.84 -12.46 6.54
CA GLY A 187 1.76 -13.24 5.31
C GLY A 187 0.30 -13.46 4.89
N ALA A 188 0.00 -13.18 3.62
CA ALA A 188 -1.32 -13.37 3.05
C ALA A 188 -1.35 -14.51 2.04
N LYS A 189 -2.54 -15.06 1.83
CA LYS A 189 -2.81 -16.09 0.83
C LYS A 189 -2.76 -15.50 -0.58
N THR A 190 -1.56 -15.43 -1.13
CA THR A 190 -1.31 -14.94 -2.49
C THR A 190 -0.77 -16.06 -3.36
N ARG A 191 -0.68 -15.84 -4.68
CA ARG A 191 -0.08 -16.82 -5.62
C ARG A 191 1.34 -17.25 -5.25
N ILE A 192 2.07 -16.44 -4.49
CA ILE A 192 3.43 -16.73 -4.02
C ILE A 192 3.45 -17.94 -3.08
N LEU A 193 2.40 -18.19 -2.29
CA LEU A 193 2.33 -19.37 -1.40
C LEU A 193 2.39 -20.69 -2.17
N ASN A 194 1.83 -20.74 -3.38
CA ASN A 194 1.83 -21.96 -4.21
C ASN A 194 3.24 -22.35 -4.69
N GLN A 195 4.23 -21.46 -4.51
CA GLN A 195 5.62 -21.67 -4.89
C GLN A 195 6.52 -21.99 -3.68
N MET A 196 5.96 -22.00 -2.47
CA MET A 196 6.68 -22.26 -1.24
C MET A 196 6.59 -23.74 -0.83
N SER A 197 7.63 -24.26 -0.19
CA SER A 197 7.59 -25.60 0.41
C SER A 197 6.65 -25.64 1.61
N ASP A 198 6.00 -26.79 1.85
CA ASP A 198 5.12 -27.01 3.02
C ASP A 198 5.82 -26.71 4.34
N LYS A 199 7.11 -27.01 4.44
CA LYS A 199 7.94 -26.71 5.62
C LYS A 199 8.00 -25.19 5.88
N HIS A 200 8.17 -24.40 4.82
CA HIS A 200 8.23 -22.95 4.90
C HIS A 200 6.86 -22.35 5.26
N VAL A 201 5.80 -22.85 4.65
CA VAL A 201 4.41 -22.48 4.96
C VAL A 201 4.08 -22.75 6.42
N LYS A 202 4.39 -23.95 6.94
CA LYS A 202 4.20 -24.31 8.37
C LYS A 202 5.00 -23.39 9.29
N PHE A 203 6.25 -23.07 8.94
CA PHE A 203 7.07 -22.12 9.70
C PHE A 203 6.48 -20.72 9.74
N MET A 204 5.96 -20.21 8.62
CA MET A 204 5.29 -18.92 8.61
C MET A 204 4.03 -18.91 9.47
N LEU A 205 3.21 -19.96 9.37
CA LEU A 205 1.97 -20.10 10.15
C LEU A 205 2.23 -20.24 11.65
N SER A 206 3.32 -20.91 12.06
CA SER A 206 3.64 -21.06 13.49
C SER A 206 3.91 -19.71 14.18
N LYS A 207 4.17 -18.65 13.44
CA LYS A 207 4.33 -17.29 13.97
C LYS A 207 3.02 -16.50 14.05
N VAL A 208 1.92 -17.01 13.52
CA VAL A 208 0.64 -16.33 13.49
C VAL A 208 -0.33 -17.01 14.46
N PRO A 209 -0.67 -16.40 15.60
CA PRO A 209 -1.55 -17.02 16.60
C PRO A 209 -2.91 -17.46 16.05
N ARG A 210 -3.46 -16.77 15.03
CA ARG A 210 -4.69 -17.18 14.38
C ARG A 210 -4.59 -18.48 13.56
N GLY A 211 -3.39 -19.04 13.37
CA GLY A 211 -3.16 -20.33 12.70
C GLY A 211 -3.46 -20.36 11.21
N ARG A 212 -3.70 -19.22 10.56
CA ARG A 212 -3.96 -19.12 9.13
C ARG A 212 -3.35 -17.86 8.52
N PHE A 213 -3.22 -17.86 7.21
CA PHE A 213 -2.85 -16.66 6.47
C PHE A 213 -3.99 -15.63 6.44
N LEU A 214 -3.61 -14.38 6.25
CA LEU A 214 -4.53 -13.27 6.00
C LEU A 214 -5.23 -13.48 4.65
N GLU A 215 -6.55 -13.32 4.61
CA GLU A 215 -7.31 -13.28 3.36
C GLU A 215 -7.27 -11.87 2.76
N LEU A 216 -7.27 -11.79 1.42
CA LEU A 216 -7.17 -10.52 0.71
C LEU A 216 -8.38 -9.60 0.98
N GLU A 217 -9.55 -10.19 1.21
CA GLU A 217 -10.79 -9.50 1.54
C GLU A 217 -10.74 -8.84 2.92
N GLU A 218 -10.13 -9.49 3.92
CA GLU A 218 -9.93 -8.92 5.26
C GLU A 218 -9.02 -7.71 5.19
N PHE A 219 -7.93 -7.83 4.43
CA PHE A 219 -6.98 -6.75 4.23
C PHE A 219 -7.60 -5.55 3.49
N SER A 220 -8.25 -5.81 2.35
CA SER A 220 -8.85 -4.76 1.54
C SER A 220 -10.01 -4.06 2.26
N SER A 221 -10.73 -4.76 3.14
CA SER A 221 -11.80 -4.18 3.96
C SER A 221 -11.26 -3.17 4.98
N LEU A 222 -10.14 -3.48 5.66
CA LEU A 222 -9.47 -2.53 6.56
C LEU A 222 -8.98 -1.29 5.79
N VAL A 223 -8.32 -1.50 4.64
CA VAL A 223 -7.84 -0.39 3.81
C VAL A 223 -9.00 0.47 3.30
N CYS A 224 -10.13 -0.15 2.95
CA CYS A 224 -11.32 0.56 2.50
C CYS A 224 -11.92 1.45 3.60
N TRP A 225 -12.03 0.93 4.84
CA TRP A 225 -12.46 1.74 5.99
C TRP A 225 -11.51 2.91 6.24
N LEU A 226 -10.20 2.68 6.26
CA LEU A 226 -9.20 3.73 6.44
C LEU A 226 -9.28 4.83 5.36
N SER A 227 -9.79 4.48 4.18
CA SER A 227 -9.94 5.39 3.02
C SER A 227 -11.30 6.10 2.99
N SER A 228 -12.24 5.72 3.84
CA SER A 228 -13.59 6.30 3.90
C SER A 228 -13.65 7.56 4.76
N GLU A 229 -14.78 8.25 4.72
CA GLU A 229 -15.07 9.40 5.61
C GLU A 229 -15.29 8.97 7.07
N GLU A 230 -15.66 7.70 7.31
CA GLU A 230 -15.80 7.14 8.66
C GLU A 230 -14.48 7.15 9.45
N ASN A 231 -13.34 7.10 8.75
CA ASN A 231 -12.04 7.36 9.36
C ASN A 231 -11.77 8.87 9.43
N SER A 232 -12.42 9.55 10.34
CA SER A 232 -12.29 11.00 10.52
C SER A 232 -11.30 11.40 11.62
N PHE A 233 -10.97 10.49 12.54
CA PHE A 233 -10.16 10.81 13.73
C PHE A 233 -8.80 10.10 13.77
N SER A 234 -8.66 8.93 13.15
CA SER A 234 -7.40 8.19 13.18
C SER A 234 -6.41 8.70 12.12
N THR A 235 -5.30 9.28 12.58
CA THR A 235 -4.15 9.68 11.76
C THR A 235 -2.84 9.35 12.47
N ALA A 236 -1.74 9.26 11.74
CA ALA A 236 -0.42 8.87 12.25
C ALA A 236 -0.39 7.48 12.94
N ALA A 237 -1.41 6.67 12.75
CA ALA A 237 -1.57 5.37 13.39
C ALA A 237 -1.00 4.23 12.55
N VAL A 238 -0.71 3.12 13.22
CA VAL A 238 -0.23 1.88 12.61
C VAL A 238 -1.25 0.79 12.92
N PHE A 239 -2.02 0.40 11.92
CA PHE A 239 -3.06 -0.61 12.03
C PHE A 239 -2.49 -1.99 11.78
N ASP A 240 -2.48 -2.81 12.83
CA ASP A 240 -2.00 -4.18 12.72
C ASP A 240 -3.06 -5.11 12.13
N ILE A 241 -2.65 -5.94 11.17
CA ILE A 241 -3.44 -7.03 10.64
C ILE A 241 -2.57 -8.28 10.50
N SER A 242 -1.91 -8.63 11.61
CA SER A 242 -0.93 -9.72 11.67
C SER A 242 -1.48 -11.04 12.22
N GLY A 243 -2.77 -11.07 12.60
CA GLY A 243 -3.38 -12.26 13.22
C GLY A 243 -2.86 -12.53 14.63
N GLY A 244 -2.49 -11.47 15.37
CA GLY A 244 -1.98 -11.54 16.74
C GLY A 244 -0.47 -11.74 16.83
N ARG A 245 0.27 -11.69 15.70
CA ARG A 245 1.73 -11.87 15.70
C ARG A 245 2.45 -10.68 16.35
N SER A 246 1.95 -9.46 16.16
CA SER A 246 2.47 -8.26 16.81
C SER A 246 1.40 -7.64 17.69
N THR A 247 1.81 -7.06 18.83
CA THR A 247 0.91 -6.52 19.86
C THR A 247 1.15 -5.05 20.18
N TYR A 248 1.98 -4.36 19.39
CA TYR A 248 2.28 -2.92 19.60
C TYR A 248 2.23 -2.14 18.29
#